data_3961bdee22e3e9b16d6fd933f9db10ae
#
_entry.id   3961bdee22e3e9b16d6fd933f9db10ae
#
_cell.length_a   1.000
_cell.length_b   1.000
_cell.length_c   1.000
_cell.angle_alpha   90.00
_cell.angle_beta   90.00
_cell.angle_gamma   90.00
#
_symmetry.space_group_name_H-M   'P 1'
#
loop_
_entity.id
_entity.type
_entity.pdbx_description
1 polymer ?
#
loop_
_entity_poly.entity_id
_entity_poly.type
_entity_poly.pdbx_seq_one_letter_code
_entity_poly.pdbx_strand_id
1 'polypeptide(L)'
;MIDPKNNIDGIMDVAIADGKIAQVAKSIDAKGALQVVNAKGMYVTPGIIDMHTHVFFGTNLDQTYSNGPNALPPDGFTFRNGVTTIVDAGCSGWRDFETFKKQTIDLSQTRVLALLNIVGSGMRGGQFEQNLDDMDAQKTAEMAKKYPDYVVGVKLAHYNGYNWTPTDRAVEAGKLANVPVMIDFGGSTPTLSIEDLFLKRLRPGDIFTHCFGQLKTREPILDVTTNKVKPFVWEAQKKGIIFDVGYGGISFAFSQAIPAIKSGFYPNTISTDIHTGSMNNAMKDMLNVMSKFMAMGMNLQSVIKASTWAPAQAIKRPELGHLSVGSVADVAILNLHEGKFEVRDTGYFGFFDYTGHKIEGKQKLGCEMTIRKGKIVYDLNGIANPVVVTQQPRS
;
A
#
# COMPACT_ATOMS: atom_id res chain seq x y z
N MET A 1 -19.12 11.85 0.61
CA MET A 1 -17.76 11.90 1.18
C MET A 1 -17.61 10.78 2.21
N ILE A 2 -16.50 10.06 2.16
CA ILE A 2 -16.13 9.05 3.17
C ILE A 2 -14.77 9.45 3.73
N ASP A 3 -14.72 9.78 5.03
CA ASP A 3 -13.48 10.10 5.75
C ASP A 3 -13.46 9.34 7.08
N PRO A 4 -12.78 8.19 7.11
CA PRO A 4 -12.82 7.30 8.27
C PRO A 4 -12.23 7.88 9.56
N LYS A 5 -11.21 8.76 9.48
CA LYS A 5 -10.65 9.43 10.65
C LYS A 5 -11.67 10.32 11.33
N ASN A 6 -12.47 11.03 10.55
CA ASN A 6 -13.43 12.01 11.04
C ASN A 6 -14.85 11.43 11.20
N ASN A 7 -15.02 10.10 11.01
CA ASN A 7 -16.31 9.41 11.04
C ASN A 7 -17.36 10.03 10.12
N ILE A 8 -16.93 10.51 8.93
CA ILE A 8 -17.82 11.10 7.93
C ILE A 8 -18.18 10.02 6.91
N ASP A 9 -19.47 9.82 6.71
CA ASP A 9 -20.08 9.07 5.63
C ASP A 9 -21.39 9.76 5.24
N GLY A 10 -21.33 10.65 4.26
CA GLY A 10 -22.50 11.46 3.89
C GLY A 10 -22.18 12.53 2.85
N ILE A 11 -23.22 13.30 2.50
CA ILE A 11 -23.11 14.41 1.54
C ILE A 11 -22.42 15.58 2.22
N MET A 12 -21.23 15.93 1.71
CA MET A 12 -20.41 17.05 2.20
C MET A 12 -19.73 17.73 1.03
N ASP A 13 -19.50 19.02 1.16
CA ASP A 13 -18.59 19.80 0.32
C ASP A 13 -17.23 19.94 0.98
N VAL A 14 -16.19 20.01 0.15
CA VAL A 14 -14.79 20.17 0.59
C VAL A 14 -14.19 21.36 -0.15
N ALA A 15 -13.76 22.38 0.58
CA ALA A 15 -13.00 23.50 0.03
C ALA A 15 -11.50 23.28 0.26
N ILE A 16 -10.72 23.63 -0.76
CA ILE A 16 -9.26 23.53 -0.76
C ILE A 16 -8.67 24.91 -1.02
N ALA A 17 -7.71 25.32 -0.20
CA ALA A 17 -6.91 26.54 -0.40
C ALA A 17 -5.46 26.26 0.01
N ASP A 18 -4.52 26.84 -0.71
CA ASP A 18 -3.07 26.75 -0.44
C ASP A 18 -2.55 25.32 -0.23
N GLY A 19 -3.10 24.39 -0.99
CA GLY A 19 -2.73 22.98 -0.93
C GLY A 19 -3.24 22.21 0.31
N LYS A 20 -4.16 22.82 1.08
CA LYS A 20 -4.74 22.26 2.31
C LYS A 20 -6.26 22.20 2.23
N ILE A 21 -6.86 21.32 3.03
CA ILE A 21 -8.29 21.31 3.28
C ILE A 21 -8.63 22.59 4.09
N ALA A 22 -9.38 23.49 3.47
CA ALA A 22 -9.78 24.75 4.10
C ALA A 22 -11.09 24.63 4.88
N GLN A 23 -12.04 23.85 4.35
CA GLN A 23 -13.34 23.66 4.98
C GLN A 23 -13.96 22.31 4.56
N VAL A 24 -14.72 21.70 5.46
CA VAL A 24 -15.61 20.58 5.18
C VAL A 24 -16.97 20.89 5.82
N ALA A 25 -18.03 20.95 5.00
CA ALA A 25 -19.37 21.28 5.47
C ALA A 25 -20.44 20.65 4.58
N LYS A 26 -21.70 20.64 5.03
CA LYS A 26 -22.85 20.15 4.24
C LYS A 26 -23.08 20.96 2.98
N SER A 27 -22.71 22.25 3.00
CA SER A 27 -22.77 23.14 1.85
C SER A 27 -21.74 24.26 2.04
N ILE A 28 -20.99 24.55 0.99
CA ILE A 28 -20.00 25.63 0.94
C ILE A 28 -20.35 26.53 -0.25
N ASP A 29 -20.43 27.85 -0.02
CA ASP A 29 -20.64 28.80 -1.11
C ASP A 29 -19.43 28.80 -2.06
N ALA A 30 -19.70 28.50 -3.32
CA ALA A 30 -18.65 28.43 -4.35
C ALA A 30 -18.28 29.84 -4.90
N LYS A 31 -18.92 30.92 -4.43
CA LYS A 31 -18.59 32.27 -4.85
C LYS A 31 -17.15 32.61 -4.48
N GLY A 32 -16.36 32.94 -5.49
CA GLY A 32 -14.94 33.22 -5.32
C GLY A 32 -14.03 32.02 -5.43
N ALA A 33 -14.55 30.80 -5.64
CA ALA A 33 -13.73 29.64 -5.97
C ALA A 33 -13.11 29.83 -7.36
N LEU A 34 -11.82 29.52 -7.48
CA LEU A 34 -11.11 29.55 -8.77
C LEU A 34 -11.59 28.39 -9.67
N GLN A 35 -12.01 27.29 -9.06
CA GLN A 35 -12.46 26.10 -9.77
C GLN A 35 -13.47 25.34 -8.91
N VAL A 36 -14.49 24.77 -9.55
CA VAL A 36 -15.50 23.95 -8.89
C VAL A 36 -15.52 22.58 -9.55
N VAL A 37 -15.49 21.53 -8.73
CA VAL A 37 -15.60 20.15 -9.17
C VAL A 37 -16.96 19.62 -8.77
N ASN A 38 -17.76 19.15 -9.74
CA ASN A 38 -19.03 18.52 -9.46
C ASN A 38 -18.84 17.00 -9.27
N ALA A 39 -18.77 16.59 -8.01
CA ALA A 39 -18.62 15.20 -7.62
C ALA A 39 -19.95 14.51 -7.26
N LYS A 40 -21.09 15.03 -7.76
CA LYS A 40 -22.42 14.45 -7.48
C LYS A 40 -22.50 13.01 -7.96
N GLY A 41 -22.93 12.10 -7.08
CA GLY A 41 -23.03 10.66 -7.37
C GLY A 41 -21.72 9.89 -7.24
N MET A 42 -20.64 10.57 -6.86
CA MET A 42 -19.32 9.98 -6.65
C MET A 42 -18.93 9.97 -5.17
N TYR A 43 -17.87 9.24 -4.85
CA TYR A 43 -17.31 9.15 -3.51
C TYR A 43 -16.05 10.02 -3.40
N VAL A 44 -16.11 11.08 -2.63
CA VAL A 44 -14.95 11.89 -2.26
C VAL A 44 -14.30 11.27 -1.03
N THR A 45 -13.03 10.89 -1.14
CA THR A 45 -12.26 10.23 -0.08
C THR A 45 -10.92 10.93 0.12
N PRO A 46 -10.22 10.69 1.25
CA PRO A 46 -8.80 11.02 1.33
C PRO A 46 -8.04 10.35 0.20
N GLY A 47 -6.93 10.95 -0.23
CA GLY A 47 -6.03 10.33 -1.18
C GLY A 47 -5.57 8.96 -0.69
N ILE A 48 -5.63 7.97 -1.57
CA ILE A 48 -5.30 6.57 -1.25
C ILE A 48 -3.80 6.46 -0.95
N ILE A 49 -3.47 5.60 0.00
CA ILE A 49 -2.10 5.26 0.40
C ILE A 49 -1.86 3.79 0.11
N ASP A 50 -0.97 3.52 -0.84
CA ASP A 50 -0.49 2.16 -1.12
C ASP A 50 0.84 1.94 -0.41
N MET A 51 0.82 1.18 0.68
CA MET A 51 1.99 1.04 1.54
C MET A 51 2.90 -0.13 1.17
N HIS A 52 2.69 -0.75 0.00
CA HIS A 52 3.53 -1.83 -0.49
C HIS A 52 3.68 -1.73 -2.01
N THR A 53 4.77 -1.08 -2.44
CA THR A 53 5.07 -0.83 -3.86
C THR A 53 6.56 -1.02 -4.13
N HIS A 54 6.95 -1.15 -5.41
CA HIS A 54 8.33 -1.31 -5.84
C HIS A 54 8.65 -0.29 -6.94
N VAL A 55 9.40 0.77 -6.56
CA VAL A 55 9.57 1.96 -7.40
C VAL A 55 11.02 2.45 -7.52
N PHE A 56 11.98 1.76 -6.92
CA PHE A 56 13.38 2.06 -7.10
C PHE A 56 13.98 1.17 -8.19
N PHE A 57 14.36 1.79 -9.29
CA PHE A 57 14.91 1.09 -10.45
C PHE A 57 16.32 0.52 -10.22
N GLY A 58 17.05 1.03 -9.21
CA GLY A 58 18.41 0.60 -8.90
C GLY A 58 19.46 1.15 -9.85
N THR A 59 20.71 0.75 -9.63
CA THR A 59 21.87 1.20 -10.38
C THR A 59 22.75 0.05 -10.87
N ASN A 60 22.46 -1.17 -10.43
CA ASN A 60 23.24 -2.35 -10.81
C ASN A 60 22.66 -2.98 -12.06
N LEU A 61 23.54 -3.41 -12.96
CA LEU A 61 23.17 -4.08 -14.21
C LEU A 61 23.03 -5.60 -14.04
N ASP A 62 23.60 -6.14 -12.97
CA ASP A 62 23.56 -7.55 -12.64
C ASP A 62 22.33 -7.88 -11.79
N GLN A 63 21.74 -8.99 -12.04
CA GLN A 63 20.65 -9.64 -11.32
C GLN A 63 19.85 -8.70 -10.39
N THR A 64 18.82 -8.10 -10.93
CA THR A 64 17.92 -7.20 -10.20
C THR A 64 16.54 -7.83 -10.11
N TYR A 65 15.90 -7.71 -8.95
CA TYR A 65 14.53 -8.14 -8.73
C TYR A 65 13.61 -6.92 -8.66
N SER A 66 13.20 -6.51 -7.47
CA SER A 66 12.30 -5.35 -7.34
C SER A 66 13.02 -4.00 -7.35
N ASN A 67 14.35 -3.96 -7.25
CA ASN A 67 15.15 -2.76 -7.47
C ASN A 67 15.81 -2.76 -8.85
N GLY A 68 15.08 -3.09 -9.88
CA GLY A 68 15.52 -3.17 -11.26
C GLY A 68 14.35 -3.08 -12.23
N PRO A 69 14.37 -3.84 -13.35
CA PRO A 69 13.34 -3.78 -14.39
C PRO A 69 11.91 -4.11 -13.93
N ASN A 70 11.76 -4.71 -12.74
CA ASN A 70 10.45 -4.95 -12.13
C ASN A 70 9.88 -3.71 -11.44
N ALA A 71 10.69 -2.71 -11.10
CA ALA A 71 10.21 -1.46 -10.50
C ALA A 71 9.46 -0.60 -11.52
N LEU A 72 8.56 0.24 -11.01
CA LEU A 72 7.70 1.10 -11.82
C LEU A 72 7.92 2.59 -11.49
N PRO A 73 7.83 3.49 -12.47
CA PRO A 73 7.76 4.93 -12.21
C PRO A 73 6.48 5.26 -11.44
N PRO A 74 6.55 5.94 -10.26
CA PRO A 74 5.37 6.19 -9.42
C PRO A 74 4.21 6.86 -10.15
N ASP A 75 4.47 7.99 -10.81
CA ASP A 75 3.44 8.82 -11.45
C ASP A 75 2.75 8.10 -12.62
N GLY A 76 3.34 7.01 -13.12
CA GLY A 76 2.78 6.21 -14.21
C GLY A 76 1.58 5.35 -13.80
N PHE A 77 1.41 5.05 -12.51
CA PHE A 77 0.32 4.19 -12.05
C PHE A 77 -0.54 4.75 -10.91
N THR A 78 -0.03 5.73 -10.15
CA THR A 78 -0.68 6.21 -8.93
C THR A 78 -1.93 7.04 -9.19
N PHE A 79 -1.81 8.13 -9.93
CA PHE A 79 -2.87 9.14 -10.04
C PHE A 79 -4.15 8.64 -10.71
N ARG A 80 -4.04 7.73 -11.66
CA ARG A 80 -5.18 7.08 -12.29
C ARG A 80 -5.97 6.14 -11.37
N ASN A 81 -5.45 5.90 -10.17
CA ASN A 81 -6.04 5.04 -9.14
C ASN A 81 -6.40 5.78 -7.86
N GLY A 82 -6.38 7.12 -7.86
CA GLY A 82 -6.65 7.91 -6.65
C GLY A 82 -5.52 7.85 -5.62
N VAL A 83 -4.38 7.22 -5.94
CA VAL A 83 -3.25 7.06 -5.03
C VAL A 83 -2.42 8.33 -5.02
N THR A 84 -2.24 8.93 -3.84
CA THR A 84 -1.45 10.16 -3.65
C THR A 84 -0.17 9.92 -2.89
N THR A 85 -0.09 8.80 -2.19
CA THR A 85 1.07 8.40 -1.40
C THR A 85 1.35 6.92 -1.60
N ILE A 86 2.62 6.59 -1.79
CA ILE A 86 3.09 5.21 -1.84
C ILE A 86 4.25 5.01 -0.89
N VAL A 87 4.46 3.75 -0.50
CA VAL A 87 5.64 3.33 0.26
C VAL A 87 6.38 2.26 -0.53
N ASP A 88 7.61 2.55 -0.92
CA ASP A 88 8.49 1.53 -1.48
C ASP A 88 8.85 0.51 -0.42
N ALA A 89 8.57 -0.75 -0.69
CA ALA A 89 8.71 -1.82 0.28
C ALA A 89 10.08 -2.51 0.22
N GLY A 90 11.13 -1.72 0.35
CA GLY A 90 12.48 -2.22 0.54
C GLY A 90 13.27 -2.48 -0.73
N CYS A 91 12.95 -1.81 -1.85
CA CYS A 91 13.80 -1.87 -3.02
C CYS A 91 15.21 -1.36 -2.71
N SER A 92 15.36 -0.30 -1.89
CA SER A 92 16.64 0.18 -1.41
C SER A 92 16.95 -0.29 0.02
N GLY A 93 18.22 -0.53 0.28
CA GLY A 93 18.77 -0.66 1.62
C GLY A 93 19.49 0.62 2.04
N TRP A 94 20.25 0.54 3.16
CA TRP A 94 21.00 1.68 3.67
C TRP A 94 22.14 2.15 2.75
N ARG A 95 22.62 1.29 1.84
CA ARG A 95 23.74 1.64 0.92
C ARG A 95 23.31 2.55 -0.21
N ASP A 96 22.11 2.39 -0.74
CA ASP A 96 21.66 3.02 -1.97
C ASP A 96 20.41 3.89 -1.81
N PHE A 97 19.94 4.11 -0.58
CA PHE A 97 18.78 4.95 -0.32
C PHE A 97 18.94 6.39 -0.87
N GLU A 98 20.11 6.98 -0.75
CA GLU A 98 20.37 8.33 -1.27
C GLU A 98 20.26 8.38 -2.80
N THR A 99 20.65 7.30 -3.47
CA THR A 99 20.46 7.14 -4.91
C THR A 99 18.97 7.00 -5.24
N PHE A 100 18.25 6.17 -4.53
CA PHE A 100 16.80 6.04 -4.65
C PHE A 100 16.09 7.38 -4.45
N LYS A 101 16.49 8.12 -3.42
CA LYS A 101 15.93 9.44 -3.16
C LYS A 101 16.11 10.38 -4.37
N LYS A 102 17.31 10.51 -4.88
CA LYS A 102 17.62 11.37 -6.05
C LYS A 102 16.96 10.89 -7.34
N GLN A 103 16.94 9.57 -7.57
CA GLN A 103 16.45 8.97 -8.80
C GLN A 103 14.92 8.96 -8.91
N THR A 104 14.22 8.77 -7.79
CA THR A 104 12.78 8.52 -7.80
C THR A 104 12.01 9.46 -6.88
N ILE A 105 12.39 9.56 -5.60
CA ILE A 105 11.60 10.30 -4.60
C ILE A 105 11.52 11.78 -4.96
N ASP A 106 12.67 12.40 -5.24
CA ASP A 106 12.77 13.85 -5.51
C ASP A 106 12.17 14.24 -6.87
N LEU A 107 12.01 13.30 -7.79
CA LEU A 107 11.50 13.55 -9.14
C LEU A 107 10.00 13.25 -9.28
N SER A 108 9.41 12.54 -8.32
CA SER A 108 8.00 12.12 -8.39
C SER A 108 7.05 13.20 -7.88
N GLN A 109 5.92 13.37 -8.54
CA GLN A 109 4.79 14.17 -8.07
C GLN A 109 4.00 13.43 -6.98
N THR A 110 3.95 12.12 -7.06
CA THR A 110 3.46 11.21 -6.01
C THR A 110 4.32 11.39 -4.76
N ARG A 111 3.70 11.37 -3.56
CA ARG A 111 4.49 11.25 -2.33
C ARG A 111 5.04 9.85 -2.25
N VAL A 112 6.35 9.71 -2.34
CA VAL A 112 7.06 8.45 -2.21
C VAL A 112 7.76 8.42 -0.85
N LEU A 113 7.40 7.43 -0.03
CA LEU A 113 8.04 7.08 1.22
C LEU A 113 8.73 5.72 1.06
N ALA A 114 9.54 5.32 2.02
CA ALA A 114 10.30 4.08 1.94
C ALA A 114 10.35 3.29 3.24
N LEU A 115 10.27 1.97 3.12
CA LEU A 115 10.82 1.05 4.12
C LEU A 115 12.23 0.69 3.65
N LEU A 116 13.22 0.88 4.50
CA LEU A 116 14.59 0.43 4.17
C LEU A 116 14.69 -1.08 4.28
N ASN A 117 15.21 -1.75 3.27
CA ASN A 117 15.55 -3.16 3.40
C ASN A 117 16.64 -3.34 4.46
N ILE A 118 16.49 -4.36 5.31
CA ILE A 118 17.54 -4.71 6.28
C ILE A 118 18.83 -5.17 5.58
N VAL A 119 18.70 -5.72 4.37
CA VAL A 119 19.83 -5.99 3.48
C VAL A 119 20.33 -4.67 2.90
N GLY A 120 21.60 -4.36 3.12
CA GLY A 120 22.18 -3.06 2.75
C GLY A 120 22.08 -2.73 1.25
N SER A 121 22.14 -3.74 0.38
CA SER A 121 22.01 -3.61 -1.06
C SER A 121 20.56 -3.66 -1.58
N GLY A 122 19.57 -3.69 -0.67
CA GLY A 122 18.17 -3.70 -1.03
C GLY A 122 17.66 -5.00 -1.65
N MET A 123 16.51 -4.93 -2.33
CA MET A 123 15.81 -6.10 -2.89
C MET A 123 16.33 -6.47 -4.28
N ARG A 124 17.54 -6.96 -4.32
CA ARG A 124 18.21 -7.38 -5.57
C ARG A 124 17.89 -8.82 -5.97
N GLY A 125 17.22 -9.58 -5.10
CA GLY A 125 16.89 -10.98 -5.33
C GLY A 125 18.06 -11.96 -5.14
N GLY A 126 17.75 -13.25 -5.23
CA GLY A 126 18.74 -14.34 -5.20
C GLY A 126 19.62 -14.31 -3.94
N GLN A 127 20.92 -14.50 -4.14
CA GLN A 127 21.90 -14.57 -3.07
C GLN A 127 22.06 -13.27 -2.26
N PHE A 128 21.73 -12.11 -2.83
CA PHE A 128 21.88 -10.84 -2.15
C PHE A 128 20.99 -10.73 -0.92
N GLU A 129 19.76 -11.24 -1.02
CA GLU A 129 18.80 -11.21 0.08
C GLU A 129 19.01 -12.35 1.10
N GLN A 130 19.99 -13.23 0.86
CA GLN A 130 20.40 -14.30 1.79
C GLN A 130 21.65 -13.94 2.59
N ASN A 131 22.30 -12.81 2.30
CA ASN A 131 23.55 -12.40 2.90
C ASN A 131 23.32 -11.78 4.28
N LEU A 132 23.51 -12.57 5.34
CA LEU A 132 23.37 -12.09 6.72
C LEU A 132 24.38 -10.99 7.07
N ASP A 133 25.56 -10.98 6.47
CA ASP A 133 26.60 -9.98 6.77
C ASP A 133 26.24 -8.58 6.26
N ASP A 134 25.33 -8.50 5.26
CA ASP A 134 24.80 -7.24 4.74
C ASP A 134 23.56 -6.73 5.49
N MET A 135 23.02 -7.51 6.43
CA MET A 135 21.86 -7.14 7.25
C MET A 135 22.32 -6.42 8.52
N ASP A 136 22.61 -5.14 8.41
CA ASP A 136 23.17 -4.32 9.48
C ASP A 136 22.09 -3.42 10.13
N ALA A 137 21.68 -3.77 11.35
CA ALA A 137 20.64 -3.05 12.08
C ALA A 137 21.03 -1.61 12.40
N GLN A 138 22.31 -1.39 12.77
CA GLN A 138 22.80 -0.06 13.14
C GLN A 138 22.83 0.88 11.94
N LYS A 139 23.42 0.47 10.83
CA LYS A 139 23.48 1.29 9.60
C LYS A 139 22.10 1.56 9.01
N THR A 140 21.20 0.56 9.06
CA THR A 140 19.81 0.74 8.65
C THR A 140 19.11 1.79 9.52
N ALA A 141 19.29 1.73 10.84
CA ALA A 141 18.71 2.71 11.76
C ALA A 141 19.32 4.11 11.60
N GLU A 142 20.62 4.22 11.36
CA GLU A 142 21.30 5.50 11.11
C GLU A 142 20.75 6.17 9.83
N MET A 143 20.58 5.40 8.75
CA MET A 143 20.00 5.91 7.51
C MET A 143 18.53 6.33 7.70
N ALA A 144 17.74 5.57 8.45
CA ALA A 144 16.36 5.93 8.76
C ALA A 144 16.28 7.23 9.57
N LYS A 145 17.14 7.41 10.56
CA LYS A 145 17.23 8.65 11.36
C LYS A 145 17.72 9.85 10.56
N LYS A 146 18.58 9.62 9.55
CA LYS A 146 19.09 10.67 8.68
C LYS A 146 17.99 11.23 7.75
N TYR A 147 17.02 10.41 7.37
CA TYR A 147 15.95 10.78 6.46
C TYR A 147 14.54 10.53 7.03
N PRO A 148 14.18 11.11 8.18
CA PRO A 148 12.93 10.80 8.91
C PRO A 148 11.67 11.21 8.13
N ASP A 149 11.77 12.16 7.20
CA ASP A 149 10.65 12.61 6.38
C ASP A 149 10.30 11.60 5.27
N TYR A 150 11.20 10.70 4.93
CA TYR A 150 11.06 9.76 3.83
C TYR A 150 11.03 8.30 4.29
N VAL A 151 11.85 7.94 5.26
CA VAL A 151 11.94 6.56 5.76
C VAL A 151 10.93 6.36 6.87
N VAL A 152 9.98 5.45 6.63
CA VAL A 152 8.85 5.19 7.53
C VAL A 152 8.88 3.80 8.17
N GLY A 153 9.90 3.00 7.89
CA GLY A 153 10.06 1.67 8.47
C GLY A 153 11.25 0.91 7.91
N VAL A 154 11.32 -0.36 8.29
CA VAL A 154 12.32 -1.32 7.82
C VAL A 154 11.60 -2.50 7.16
N LYS A 155 12.14 -3.03 6.07
CA LYS A 155 11.64 -4.22 5.36
C LYS A 155 12.60 -5.39 5.55
N LEU A 156 12.04 -6.57 5.79
CA LEU A 156 12.69 -7.84 5.54
C LEU A 156 11.88 -8.60 4.49
N ALA A 157 12.54 -9.11 3.44
CA ALA A 157 11.91 -9.89 2.39
C ALA A 157 12.78 -11.05 1.94
N HIS A 158 12.14 -12.10 1.41
CA HIS A 158 12.69 -13.21 0.62
C HIS A 158 13.82 -14.03 1.28
N TYR A 159 14.09 -13.86 2.58
CA TYR A 159 15.06 -14.72 3.26
C TYR A 159 14.50 -16.15 3.41
N ASN A 160 15.25 -17.14 2.98
CA ASN A 160 14.83 -18.54 2.93
C ASN A 160 15.59 -19.46 3.90
N GLY A 161 16.45 -18.89 4.75
CA GLY A 161 17.15 -19.65 5.79
C GLY A 161 16.25 -19.99 6.98
N TYR A 162 16.49 -21.14 7.61
CA TYR A 162 15.76 -21.58 8.80
C TYR A 162 16.36 -21.00 10.07
N ASN A 163 16.31 -19.69 10.23
CA ASN A 163 16.73 -18.98 11.45
C ASN A 163 16.09 -17.59 11.53
N TRP A 164 16.14 -17.00 12.72
CA TRP A 164 15.47 -15.72 13.03
C TRP A 164 16.37 -14.49 12.91
N THR A 165 17.65 -14.65 12.60
CA THR A 165 18.62 -13.56 12.57
C THR A 165 18.16 -12.35 11.73
N PRO A 166 17.63 -12.52 10.51
CA PRO A 166 17.15 -11.38 9.71
C PRO A 166 15.99 -10.63 10.37
N THR A 167 15.04 -11.37 10.94
CA THR A 167 13.89 -10.81 11.65
C THR A 167 14.34 -10.02 12.87
N ASP A 168 15.23 -10.61 13.69
CA ASP A 168 15.72 -9.98 14.90
C ASP A 168 16.49 -8.70 14.58
N ARG A 169 17.34 -8.70 13.54
CA ARG A 169 18.06 -7.51 13.05
C ARG A 169 17.13 -6.43 12.51
N ALA A 170 16.10 -6.82 11.75
CA ALA A 170 15.10 -5.85 11.26
C ALA A 170 14.34 -5.20 12.42
N VAL A 171 13.90 -5.99 13.41
CA VAL A 171 13.22 -5.50 14.60
C VAL A 171 14.15 -4.60 15.44
N GLU A 172 15.42 -4.95 15.57
CA GLU A 172 16.43 -4.12 16.23
C GLU A 172 16.59 -2.77 15.52
N ALA A 173 16.76 -2.76 14.20
CA ALA A 173 16.82 -1.54 13.40
C ALA A 173 15.57 -0.67 13.59
N GLY A 174 14.39 -1.29 13.57
CA GLY A 174 13.12 -0.60 13.82
C GLY A 174 13.02 0.00 15.23
N LYS A 175 13.54 -0.70 16.26
CA LYS A 175 13.65 -0.17 17.64
C LYS A 175 14.58 1.03 17.70
N LEU A 176 15.77 0.90 17.14
CA LEU A 176 16.79 1.95 17.14
C LEU A 176 16.32 3.22 16.43
N ALA A 177 15.58 3.09 15.33
CA ALA A 177 15.06 4.22 14.56
C ALA A 177 13.65 4.67 14.99
N ASN A 178 13.01 3.98 15.94
CA ASN A 178 11.62 4.21 16.36
C ASN A 178 10.60 4.15 15.20
N VAL A 179 10.80 3.21 14.30
CA VAL A 179 9.89 2.95 13.15
C VAL A 179 9.36 1.52 13.19
N PRO A 180 8.24 1.21 12.53
CA PRO A 180 7.74 -0.16 12.38
C PRO A 180 8.67 -0.99 11.48
N VAL A 181 8.52 -2.31 11.54
CA VAL A 181 9.09 -3.21 10.55
C VAL A 181 7.99 -3.89 9.76
N MET A 182 8.23 -4.12 8.47
CA MET A 182 7.37 -4.94 7.63
C MET A 182 8.11 -6.24 7.30
N ILE A 183 7.52 -7.35 7.69
CA ILE A 183 8.09 -8.68 7.46
C ILE A 183 7.30 -9.37 6.36
N ASP A 184 7.98 -9.61 5.25
CA ASP A 184 7.60 -10.56 4.22
C ASP A 184 8.29 -11.87 4.54
N PHE A 185 7.53 -12.76 5.15
CA PHE A 185 8.06 -13.91 5.86
C PHE A 185 7.84 -15.21 5.10
N GLY A 186 8.84 -16.07 5.15
CA GLY A 186 8.77 -17.41 4.62
C GLY A 186 9.64 -17.61 3.39
N GLY A 187 9.93 -18.88 3.12
CA GLY A 187 10.84 -19.36 2.09
C GLY A 187 11.66 -20.55 2.59
N SER A 188 11.68 -20.79 3.91
CA SER A 188 12.41 -21.91 4.52
C SER A 188 11.65 -23.23 4.43
N THR A 189 12.40 -24.33 4.39
CA THR A 189 11.87 -25.69 4.54
C THR A 189 12.72 -26.40 5.61
N PRO A 190 12.13 -26.80 6.77
CA PRO A 190 10.73 -26.58 7.17
C PRO A 190 10.37 -25.11 7.32
N THR A 191 9.07 -24.80 7.36
CA THR A 191 8.59 -23.42 7.56
C THR A 191 8.89 -22.93 8.98
N LEU A 192 9.28 -21.66 9.11
CA LEU A 192 9.32 -21.01 10.42
C LEU A 192 7.89 -20.74 10.90
N SER A 193 7.68 -20.78 12.22
CA SER A 193 6.36 -20.58 12.82
C SER A 193 5.94 -19.11 12.79
N ILE A 194 4.75 -18.83 12.22
CA ILE A 194 4.18 -17.47 12.30
C ILE A 194 3.67 -17.12 13.70
N GLU A 195 3.35 -18.13 14.54
CA GLU A 195 3.03 -17.90 15.96
C GLU A 195 4.24 -17.35 16.71
N ASP A 196 5.41 -17.95 16.51
CA ASP A 196 6.66 -17.44 17.08
C ASP A 196 7.00 -16.04 16.58
N LEU A 197 6.76 -15.78 15.28
CA LEU A 197 6.92 -14.44 14.72
C LEU A 197 6.04 -13.41 15.45
N PHE A 198 4.74 -13.66 15.54
CA PHE A 198 3.77 -12.69 16.06
C PHE A 198 3.86 -12.50 17.57
N LEU A 199 4.02 -13.60 18.32
CA LEU A 199 3.93 -13.54 19.78
C LEU A 199 5.27 -13.25 20.44
N LYS A 200 6.40 -13.63 19.82
CA LYS A 200 7.72 -13.53 20.45
C LYS A 200 8.63 -12.48 19.83
N ARG A 201 8.43 -12.07 18.56
CA ARG A 201 9.39 -11.23 17.84
C ARG A 201 8.85 -9.88 17.45
N LEU A 202 7.65 -9.83 16.87
CA LEU A 202 7.06 -8.57 16.43
C LEU A 202 6.52 -7.75 17.61
N ARG A 203 6.60 -6.43 17.44
CA ARG A 203 6.11 -5.43 18.38
C ARG A 203 4.73 -4.91 17.93
N PRO A 204 3.89 -4.39 18.83
CA PRO A 204 2.73 -3.61 18.44
C PRO A 204 3.12 -2.50 17.44
N GLY A 205 2.41 -2.45 16.30
CA GLY A 205 2.69 -1.57 15.18
C GLY A 205 3.62 -2.15 14.11
N ASP A 206 4.27 -3.29 14.35
CA ASP A 206 4.98 -4.01 13.28
C ASP A 206 3.99 -4.70 12.32
N ILE A 207 4.42 -4.89 11.09
CA ILE A 207 3.57 -5.23 9.96
C ILE A 207 3.93 -6.64 9.43
N PHE A 208 2.93 -7.50 9.34
CA PHE A 208 3.01 -8.77 8.63
C PHE A 208 2.30 -8.61 7.28
N THR A 209 3.07 -8.58 6.20
CA THR A 209 2.53 -8.44 4.85
C THR A 209 2.26 -9.80 4.19
N HIS A 210 1.55 -9.79 3.07
CA HIS A 210 1.07 -10.99 2.38
C HIS A 210 0.22 -11.89 3.28
N CYS A 211 -0.60 -11.26 4.14
CA CYS A 211 -1.30 -12.00 5.18
C CYS A 211 -2.29 -13.07 4.68
N PHE A 212 -2.69 -12.99 3.41
CA PHE A 212 -3.54 -14.00 2.74
C PHE A 212 -2.77 -14.85 1.72
N GLY A 213 -1.45 -14.93 1.87
CA GLY A 213 -0.62 -15.78 1.02
C GLY A 213 -0.85 -17.28 1.29
N GLN A 214 -0.72 -18.09 0.23
CA GLN A 214 -0.79 -19.57 0.31
C GLN A 214 0.39 -20.17 -0.45
N LEU A 215 1.56 -20.14 0.17
CA LEU A 215 2.79 -20.67 -0.37
C LEU A 215 3.24 -21.92 0.40
N LYS A 216 3.83 -22.91 -0.30
CA LYS A 216 4.30 -24.15 0.33
C LYS A 216 5.36 -23.93 1.42
N THR A 217 6.14 -22.87 1.29
CA THR A 217 7.24 -22.52 2.20
C THR A 217 6.83 -21.52 3.27
N ARG A 218 5.54 -21.20 3.36
CA ARG A 218 5.01 -20.23 4.32
C ARG A 218 3.82 -20.82 5.07
N GLU A 219 3.84 -20.72 6.39
CA GLU A 219 2.71 -21.10 7.21
C GLU A 219 1.54 -20.13 7.00
N PRO A 220 0.33 -20.58 6.61
CA PRO A 220 -0.82 -19.71 6.40
C PRO A 220 -1.45 -19.27 7.72
N ILE A 221 -2.20 -18.15 7.70
CA ILE A 221 -2.95 -17.69 8.86
C ILE A 221 -4.20 -18.53 9.18
N LEU A 222 -4.71 -19.27 8.18
CA LEU A 222 -5.80 -20.22 8.39
C LEU A 222 -5.24 -21.59 8.79
N ASP A 223 -5.97 -22.25 9.66
CA ASP A 223 -5.81 -23.68 9.90
C ASP A 223 -6.29 -24.46 8.68
N VAL A 224 -5.43 -25.27 8.10
CA VAL A 224 -5.68 -25.98 6.84
C VAL A 224 -6.76 -27.06 6.93
N THR A 225 -7.04 -27.56 8.15
CA THR A 225 -8.04 -28.59 8.40
C THR A 225 -9.42 -28.00 8.62
N THR A 226 -9.49 -26.95 9.45
CA THR A 226 -10.76 -26.35 9.86
C THR A 226 -11.14 -25.16 8.99
N ASN A 227 -10.23 -24.65 8.19
CA ASN A 227 -10.39 -23.44 7.36
C ASN A 227 -10.78 -22.19 8.17
N LYS A 228 -10.33 -22.14 9.43
CA LYS A 228 -10.58 -21.02 10.36
C LYS A 228 -9.28 -20.25 10.62
N VAL A 229 -9.40 -18.95 10.87
CA VAL A 229 -8.27 -18.13 11.34
C VAL A 229 -7.76 -18.70 12.66
N LYS A 230 -6.45 -18.96 12.73
CA LYS A 230 -5.81 -19.53 13.92
C LYS A 230 -5.98 -18.60 15.14
N PRO A 231 -6.20 -19.14 16.35
CA PRO A 231 -6.45 -18.30 17.53
C PRO A 231 -5.37 -17.25 17.80
N PHE A 232 -4.10 -17.62 17.67
CA PHE A 232 -2.98 -16.70 17.90
C PHE A 232 -2.91 -15.56 16.87
N VAL A 233 -3.50 -15.70 15.68
CA VAL A 233 -3.59 -14.64 14.67
C VAL A 233 -4.52 -13.52 15.15
N TRP A 234 -5.66 -13.88 15.75
CA TRP A 234 -6.56 -12.93 16.42
C TRP A 234 -5.88 -12.23 17.59
N GLU A 235 -5.16 -12.99 18.41
CA GLU A 235 -4.38 -12.46 19.53
C GLU A 235 -3.33 -11.45 19.04
N ALA A 236 -2.59 -11.78 17.99
CA ALA A 236 -1.60 -10.93 17.38
C ALA A 236 -2.20 -9.61 16.87
N GLN A 237 -3.34 -9.68 16.14
CA GLN A 237 -4.02 -8.47 15.67
C GLN A 237 -4.51 -7.62 16.85
N LYS A 238 -5.06 -8.22 17.90
CA LYS A 238 -5.48 -7.53 19.12
C LYS A 238 -4.31 -6.90 19.88
N LYS A 239 -3.14 -7.54 19.85
CA LYS A 239 -1.87 -7.03 20.41
C LYS A 239 -1.34 -5.83 19.63
N GLY A 240 -1.84 -5.58 18.43
CA GLY A 240 -1.47 -4.45 17.58
C GLY A 240 -0.50 -4.80 16.44
N ILE A 241 -0.33 -6.07 16.12
CA ILE A 241 0.35 -6.46 14.86
C ILE A 241 -0.55 -6.07 13.70
N ILE A 242 0.02 -5.39 12.71
CA ILE A 242 -0.67 -4.94 11.51
C ILE A 242 -0.63 -6.04 10.46
N PHE A 243 -1.81 -6.48 10.02
CA PHE A 243 -1.93 -7.43 8.93
C PHE A 243 -2.16 -6.67 7.63
N ASP A 244 -1.16 -6.70 6.75
CA ASP A 244 -1.17 -6.03 5.46
C ASP A 244 -1.41 -7.02 4.33
N VAL A 245 -2.16 -6.59 3.32
CA VAL A 245 -2.51 -7.47 2.18
C VAL A 245 -1.29 -7.77 1.32
N GLY A 246 -0.55 -6.75 0.87
CA GLY A 246 0.59 -6.94 -0.03
C GLY A 246 0.24 -7.89 -1.17
N TYR A 247 -0.72 -7.54 -2.03
CA TYR A 247 -1.40 -8.50 -2.92
C TYR A 247 -0.45 -9.31 -3.81
N GLY A 248 0.43 -8.63 -4.54
CA GLY A 248 1.44 -9.24 -5.42
C GLY A 248 0.90 -10.12 -6.54
N GLY A 249 1.74 -11.03 -7.01
CA GLY A 249 1.40 -12.00 -8.05
C GLY A 249 0.89 -13.33 -7.49
N ILE A 250 1.64 -13.93 -6.56
CA ILE A 250 1.33 -15.25 -5.95
C ILE A 250 1.09 -15.17 -4.44
N SER A 251 1.21 -13.98 -3.88
CA SER A 251 1.18 -13.76 -2.43
C SER A 251 -0.23 -13.56 -1.87
N PHE A 252 -1.26 -13.78 -2.69
CA PHE A 252 -2.67 -13.65 -2.32
C PHE A 252 -3.50 -14.82 -2.85
N ALA A 253 -4.38 -15.37 -2.01
CA ALA A 253 -5.30 -16.44 -2.41
C ALA A 253 -6.70 -16.23 -1.82
N PHE A 254 -7.74 -16.37 -2.64
CA PHE A 254 -9.14 -16.34 -2.17
C PHE A 254 -9.44 -17.44 -1.17
N SER A 255 -8.76 -18.59 -1.26
CA SER A 255 -8.87 -19.67 -0.27
C SER A 255 -8.44 -19.25 1.13
N GLN A 256 -7.58 -18.24 1.27
CA GLN A 256 -7.19 -17.65 2.54
C GLN A 256 -8.08 -16.45 2.91
N ALA A 257 -8.27 -15.52 1.98
CA ALA A 257 -8.94 -14.26 2.25
C ALA A 257 -10.44 -14.43 2.52
N ILE A 258 -11.16 -15.23 1.72
CA ILE A 258 -12.62 -15.36 1.84
C ILE A 258 -13.06 -15.95 3.20
N PRO A 259 -12.51 -17.07 3.69
CA PRO A 259 -12.88 -17.59 5.01
C PRO A 259 -12.50 -16.62 6.14
N ALA A 260 -11.36 -15.96 6.05
CA ALA A 260 -10.94 -14.96 7.03
C ALA A 260 -11.94 -13.80 7.11
N ILE A 261 -12.27 -13.18 5.97
CA ILE A 261 -13.23 -12.06 5.90
C ILE A 261 -14.62 -12.50 6.39
N LYS A 262 -15.08 -13.67 5.98
CA LYS A 262 -16.38 -14.22 6.45
C LYS A 262 -16.42 -14.46 7.96
N SER A 263 -15.28 -14.73 8.58
CA SER A 263 -15.18 -14.87 10.04
C SER A 263 -15.06 -13.53 10.78
N GLY A 264 -14.99 -12.40 10.04
CA GLY A 264 -14.80 -11.06 10.59
C GLY A 264 -13.33 -10.64 10.73
N PHE A 265 -12.39 -11.48 10.30
CA PHE A 265 -10.98 -11.11 10.28
C PHE A 265 -10.68 -10.26 9.05
N TYR A 266 -10.62 -8.95 9.25
CA TYR A 266 -10.27 -8.00 8.21
C TYR A 266 -8.78 -7.65 8.27
N PRO A 267 -8.10 -7.48 7.12
CA PRO A 267 -6.74 -6.94 7.13
C PRO A 267 -6.79 -5.50 7.65
N ASN A 268 -5.72 -5.07 8.33
CA ASN A 268 -5.61 -3.70 8.79
C ASN A 268 -5.39 -2.74 7.62
N THR A 269 -4.59 -3.15 6.63
CA THR A 269 -4.25 -2.36 5.46
C THR A 269 -4.41 -3.17 4.17
N ILE A 270 -4.87 -2.48 3.12
CA ILE A 270 -4.94 -3.01 1.77
C ILE A 270 -3.84 -2.34 0.96
N SER A 271 -2.98 -3.13 0.36
CA SER A 271 -1.84 -2.69 -0.45
C SER A 271 -1.63 -3.62 -1.64
N THR A 272 -0.88 -3.18 -2.63
CA THR A 272 -0.82 -3.87 -3.93
C THR A 272 0.36 -4.80 -4.09
N ASP A 273 1.52 -4.51 -3.49
CA ASP A 273 2.79 -5.11 -3.90
C ASP A 273 3.00 -4.94 -5.42
N ILE A 274 2.80 -3.68 -5.89
CA ILE A 274 2.87 -3.38 -7.32
C ILE A 274 4.30 -3.37 -7.82
N HIS A 275 4.52 -4.16 -8.83
CA HIS A 275 5.70 -4.21 -9.68
C HIS A 275 5.27 -4.67 -11.08
N THR A 276 6.15 -4.66 -12.06
CA THR A 276 5.80 -5.00 -13.45
C THR A 276 5.06 -6.35 -13.56
N GLY A 277 5.49 -7.35 -12.80
CA GLY A 277 4.86 -8.68 -12.81
C GLY A 277 3.44 -8.68 -12.27
N SER A 278 3.20 -8.07 -11.11
CA SER A 278 1.89 -8.06 -10.47
C SER A 278 0.89 -7.15 -11.17
N MET A 279 1.32 -5.98 -11.70
CA MET A 279 0.43 -5.08 -12.43
C MET A 279 -0.12 -5.69 -13.72
N ASN A 280 0.67 -6.54 -14.39
CA ASN A 280 0.25 -7.23 -15.61
C ASN A 280 -0.48 -8.55 -15.34
N ASN A 281 -0.79 -8.84 -14.09
CA ASN A 281 -1.41 -10.07 -13.62
C ASN A 281 -2.76 -9.81 -12.93
N ALA A 282 -3.20 -10.72 -12.07
CA ALA A 282 -4.47 -10.65 -11.36
C ALA A 282 -4.57 -9.43 -10.42
N MET A 283 -3.49 -8.93 -9.87
CA MET A 283 -3.46 -7.75 -8.99
C MET A 283 -3.94 -6.49 -9.74
N LYS A 284 -3.34 -6.16 -10.86
CA LYS A 284 -3.60 -5.03 -11.76
C LYS A 284 -3.24 -3.67 -11.15
N ASP A 285 -4.08 -3.15 -10.26
CA ASP A 285 -3.95 -1.84 -9.63
C ASP A 285 -4.66 -1.79 -8.27
N MET A 286 -4.49 -0.68 -7.56
CA MET A 286 -5.03 -0.49 -6.23
C MET A 286 -6.56 -0.56 -6.18
N LEU A 287 -7.27 0.04 -7.14
CA LEU A 287 -8.73 0.02 -7.17
C LEU A 287 -9.29 -1.37 -7.49
N ASN A 288 -8.57 -2.14 -8.30
CA ASN A 288 -8.92 -3.54 -8.54
C ASN A 288 -8.76 -4.38 -7.27
N VAL A 289 -7.69 -4.18 -6.49
CA VAL A 289 -7.50 -4.85 -5.19
C VAL A 289 -8.62 -4.45 -4.23
N MET A 290 -8.88 -3.15 -4.05
CA MET A 290 -9.97 -2.66 -3.19
C MET A 290 -11.33 -3.26 -3.60
N SER A 291 -11.63 -3.33 -4.89
CA SER A 291 -12.86 -3.92 -5.42
C SER A 291 -13.00 -5.41 -5.11
N LYS A 292 -11.91 -6.16 -5.09
CA LYS A 292 -11.91 -7.58 -4.69
C LYS A 292 -12.28 -7.75 -3.22
N PHE A 293 -11.82 -6.86 -2.35
CA PHE A 293 -12.20 -6.91 -0.94
C PHE A 293 -13.68 -6.62 -0.74
N MET A 294 -14.28 -5.73 -1.55
CA MET A 294 -15.73 -5.55 -1.59
C MET A 294 -16.44 -6.81 -2.10
N ALA A 295 -15.94 -7.44 -3.15
CA ALA A 295 -16.50 -8.68 -3.68
C ALA A 295 -16.44 -9.85 -2.68
N MET A 296 -15.47 -9.84 -1.76
CA MET A 296 -15.35 -10.81 -0.67
C MET A 296 -16.23 -10.49 0.55
N GLY A 297 -16.89 -9.32 0.59
CA GLY A 297 -17.86 -8.94 1.61
C GLY A 297 -17.45 -7.82 2.56
N MET A 298 -16.30 -7.16 2.36
CA MET A 298 -16.00 -5.94 3.10
C MET A 298 -16.86 -4.77 2.57
N ASN A 299 -17.41 -3.96 3.47
CA ASN A 299 -18.12 -2.76 3.05
C ASN A 299 -17.15 -1.66 2.57
N LEU A 300 -17.68 -0.72 1.78
CA LEU A 300 -16.88 0.35 1.17
C LEU A 300 -16.13 1.18 2.22
N GLN A 301 -16.76 1.53 3.35
CA GLN A 301 -16.14 2.33 4.40
C GLN A 301 -14.91 1.63 5.00
N SER A 302 -15.00 0.32 5.24
CA SER A 302 -13.88 -0.50 5.73
C SER A 302 -12.75 -0.58 4.71
N VAL A 303 -13.08 -0.72 3.42
CA VAL A 303 -12.09 -0.75 2.33
C VAL A 303 -11.40 0.61 2.21
N ILE A 304 -12.14 1.73 2.24
CA ILE A 304 -11.54 3.08 2.23
C ILE A 304 -10.67 3.29 3.46
N LYS A 305 -11.11 2.88 4.67
CA LYS A 305 -10.30 2.97 5.89
C LYS A 305 -8.98 2.22 5.76
N ALA A 306 -9.04 0.98 5.27
CA ALA A 306 -7.88 0.12 5.09
C ALA A 306 -6.92 0.60 3.97
N SER A 307 -7.34 1.57 3.16
CA SER A 307 -6.58 2.14 2.04
C SER A 307 -6.24 3.63 2.21
N THR A 308 -6.61 4.24 3.34
CA THR A 308 -6.34 5.68 3.61
C THR A 308 -5.81 5.88 5.03
N TRP A 309 -6.71 5.94 6.03
CA TRP A 309 -6.35 6.24 7.41
C TRP A 309 -5.52 5.13 8.07
N ALA A 310 -5.86 3.86 7.88
CA ALA A 310 -5.16 2.76 8.51
C ALA A 310 -3.69 2.64 8.05
N PRO A 311 -3.35 2.69 6.73
CA PRO A 311 -1.95 2.71 6.31
C PRO A 311 -1.20 3.97 6.81
N ALA A 312 -1.85 5.14 6.88
CA ALA A 312 -1.23 6.34 7.47
C ALA A 312 -0.80 6.10 8.93
N GLN A 313 -1.65 5.43 9.73
CA GLN A 313 -1.31 5.06 11.10
C GLN A 313 -0.21 4.01 11.16
N ALA A 314 -0.27 2.98 10.30
CA ALA A 314 0.71 1.90 10.25
C ALA A 314 2.14 2.41 9.98
N ILE A 315 2.27 3.42 9.12
CA ILE A 315 3.56 4.05 8.78
C ILE A 315 3.90 5.26 9.66
N LYS A 316 3.14 5.50 10.74
CA LYS A 316 3.31 6.64 11.67
C LYS A 316 3.30 8.01 10.97
N ARG A 317 2.39 8.20 10.00
CA ARG A 317 2.12 9.46 9.30
C ARG A 317 0.68 9.94 9.55
N PRO A 318 0.33 10.30 10.79
CA PRO A 318 -1.05 10.65 11.16
C PRO A 318 -1.55 11.94 10.50
N GLU A 319 -0.70 12.70 9.85
CA GLU A 319 -1.05 13.87 9.04
C GLU A 319 -1.61 13.52 7.65
N LEU A 320 -1.57 12.22 7.26
CA LEU A 320 -2.04 11.70 5.98
C LEU A 320 -3.33 10.89 6.12
N GLY A 321 -3.96 10.59 4.99
CA GLY A 321 -5.09 9.66 4.91
C GLY A 321 -6.41 10.16 5.50
N HIS A 322 -6.59 11.49 5.58
CA HIS A 322 -7.82 12.14 6.06
C HIS A 322 -8.03 13.53 5.45
N LEU A 323 -9.26 14.06 5.60
CA LEU A 323 -9.66 15.36 5.10
C LEU A 323 -9.99 16.37 6.22
N SER A 324 -9.30 16.30 7.36
CA SER A 324 -9.47 17.29 8.44
C SER A 324 -9.03 18.67 7.96
N VAL A 325 -9.71 19.72 8.40
CA VAL A 325 -9.32 21.10 8.11
C VAL A 325 -7.86 21.34 8.52
N GLY A 326 -7.09 21.96 7.64
CA GLY A 326 -5.66 22.22 7.80
C GLY A 326 -4.73 21.09 7.32
N SER A 327 -5.26 19.87 7.06
CA SER A 327 -4.46 18.79 6.47
C SER A 327 -4.11 19.07 5.01
N VAL A 328 -3.08 18.38 4.52
CA VAL A 328 -2.74 18.42 3.09
C VAL A 328 -3.94 17.96 2.24
N ALA A 329 -4.24 18.70 1.18
CA ALA A 329 -5.35 18.37 0.29
C ALA A 329 -4.96 17.28 -0.71
N ASP A 330 -4.85 16.06 -0.22
CA ASP A 330 -4.74 14.84 -1.00
C ASP A 330 -6.12 14.18 -1.04
N VAL A 331 -6.76 14.14 -2.21
CA VAL A 331 -8.17 13.71 -2.38
C VAL A 331 -8.27 12.75 -3.56
N ALA A 332 -9.07 11.71 -3.40
CA ALA A 332 -9.52 10.85 -4.49
C ALA A 332 -11.03 10.99 -4.68
N ILE A 333 -11.48 11.15 -5.91
CA ILE A 333 -12.89 11.10 -6.30
C ILE A 333 -13.10 9.81 -7.07
N LEU A 334 -13.94 8.94 -6.54
CA LEU A 334 -14.13 7.58 -7.01
C LEU A 334 -15.55 7.37 -7.52
N ASN A 335 -15.67 6.63 -8.61
CA ASN A 335 -16.92 6.08 -9.10
C ASN A 335 -17.11 4.66 -8.57
N LEU A 336 -18.34 4.29 -8.26
CA LEU A 336 -18.73 2.92 -7.96
C LEU A 336 -19.59 2.39 -9.10
N HIS A 337 -19.00 1.55 -9.93
CA HIS A 337 -19.69 0.91 -11.04
C HIS A 337 -20.42 -0.33 -10.56
N GLU A 338 -21.70 -0.43 -10.89
CA GLU A 338 -22.53 -1.59 -10.61
C GLU A 338 -22.55 -2.52 -11.83
N GLY A 339 -22.54 -3.85 -11.58
CA GLY A 339 -22.55 -4.84 -12.66
C GLY A 339 -21.98 -6.18 -12.21
N LYS A 340 -21.71 -7.04 -13.18
CA LYS A 340 -21.02 -8.31 -12.94
C LYS A 340 -19.56 -8.16 -13.33
N PHE A 341 -18.68 -8.33 -12.35
CA PHE A 341 -17.24 -8.23 -12.53
C PHE A 341 -16.58 -9.53 -12.06
N GLU A 342 -15.96 -10.24 -12.98
CA GLU A 342 -15.19 -11.42 -12.63
C GLU A 342 -13.75 -11.02 -12.27
N VAL A 343 -13.28 -11.46 -11.11
CA VAL A 343 -11.95 -11.19 -10.62
C VAL A 343 -11.24 -12.49 -10.22
N ARG A 344 -9.92 -12.52 -10.38
CA ARG A 344 -9.05 -13.65 -10.03
C ARG A 344 -8.13 -13.29 -8.88
N ASP A 345 -7.70 -14.29 -8.11
CA ASP A 345 -6.79 -14.09 -6.98
C ASP A 345 -5.32 -14.10 -7.37
N THR A 346 -4.86 -15.11 -8.06
CA THR A 346 -3.46 -15.29 -8.42
C THR A 346 -3.27 -15.34 -9.92
N GLY A 347 -2.06 -15.21 -10.34
CA GLY A 347 -1.61 -15.40 -11.69
C GLY A 347 -0.19 -14.90 -11.83
N TYR A 348 0.63 -15.62 -12.58
CA TYR A 348 2.02 -15.26 -12.84
C TYR A 348 2.15 -14.62 -14.20
N PHE A 349 2.75 -13.45 -14.25
CA PHE A 349 3.46 -12.85 -15.36
C PHE A 349 2.89 -13.10 -16.77
N GLY A 350 1.69 -12.65 -17.09
CA GLY A 350 1.20 -12.59 -18.48
C GLY A 350 1.25 -13.91 -19.28
N PHE A 351 1.84 -14.93 -18.73
CA PHE A 351 2.08 -16.19 -19.37
C PHE A 351 1.32 -17.32 -18.67
N PHE A 352 0.09 -17.56 -19.10
CA PHE A 352 -0.41 -18.87 -19.51
C PHE A 352 -0.99 -19.81 -18.46
N ASP A 353 -0.77 -19.67 -17.16
CA ASP A 353 -1.43 -20.54 -16.21
C ASP A 353 -2.13 -19.71 -15.13
N TYR A 354 -3.32 -19.20 -15.47
CA TYR A 354 -4.26 -18.73 -14.48
C TYR A 354 -4.80 -19.94 -13.71
N THR A 355 -4.00 -20.49 -12.82
CA THR A 355 -4.46 -21.49 -11.85
C THR A 355 -5.29 -20.85 -10.73
N GLY A 356 -5.37 -19.51 -10.71
CA GLY A 356 -6.10 -18.76 -9.70
C GLY A 356 -7.60 -18.96 -9.74
N HIS A 357 -8.20 -18.93 -8.55
CA HIS A 357 -9.64 -19.00 -8.39
C HIS A 357 -10.30 -17.70 -8.88
N LYS A 358 -11.54 -17.83 -9.30
CA LYS A 358 -12.35 -16.75 -9.84
C LYS A 358 -13.59 -16.55 -8.98
N ILE A 359 -13.90 -15.30 -8.67
CA ILE A 359 -15.13 -14.92 -8.01
C ILE A 359 -15.83 -13.82 -8.80
N GLU A 360 -17.15 -13.69 -8.61
CA GLU A 360 -17.95 -12.61 -9.16
C GLU A 360 -18.15 -11.51 -8.11
N GLY A 361 -17.83 -10.27 -8.48
CA GLY A 361 -18.19 -9.07 -7.73
C GLY A 361 -19.35 -8.35 -8.39
N LYS A 362 -20.12 -7.62 -7.59
CA LYS A 362 -21.26 -6.82 -8.06
C LYS A 362 -20.91 -5.34 -8.26
N GLN A 363 -19.79 -4.91 -7.72
CA GLN A 363 -19.37 -3.52 -7.71
C GLN A 363 -17.89 -3.43 -8.00
N LYS A 364 -17.47 -2.35 -8.69
CA LYS A 364 -16.07 -2.07 -8.99
C LYS A 364 -15.79 -0.57 -8.83
N LEU A 365 -14.71 -0.23 -8.17
CA LEU A 365 -14.23 1.15 -8.04
C LEU A 365 -13.52 1.60 -9.32
N GLY A 366 -13.76 2.85 -9.71
CA GLY A 366 -13.03 3.57 -10.74
C GLY A 366 -12.57 4.93 -10.21
N CYS A 367 -11.44 5.45 -10.69
CA CYS A 367 -10.98 6.78 -10.34
C CYS A 367 -11.52 7.79 -11.36
N GLU A 368 -12.21 8.82 -10.87
CA GLU A 368 -12.61 9.95 -11.68
C GLU A 368 -11.60 11.08 -11.62
N MET A 369 -11.13 11.40 -10.40
CA MET A 369 -10.18 12.50 -10.21
C MET A 369 -9.23 12.22 -9.04
N THR A 370 -8.01 12.70 -9.17
CA THR A 370 -7.03 12.72 -8.08
C THR A 370 -6.49 14.12 -7.89
N ILE A 371 -6.53 14.58 -6.65
CA ILE A 371 -5.99 15.87 -6.23
C ILE A 371 -4.81 15.60 -5.29
N ARG A 372 -3.66 16.19 -5.58
CA ARG A 372 -2.43 16.04 -4.81
C ARG A 372 -1.93 17.42 -4.38
N LYS A 373 -1.81 17.66 -3.05
CA LYS A 373 -1.48 18.98 -2.49
C LYS A 373 -2.35 20.11 -3.08
N GLY A 374 -3.65 19.84 -3.23
CA GLY A 374 -4.61 20.80 -3.77
C GLY A 374 -4.56 21.02 -5.28
N LYS A 375 -3.71 20.31 -6.01
CA LYS A 375 -3.62 20.37 -7.48
C LYS A 375 -4.29 19.14 -8.09
N ILE A 376 -5.14 19.32 -9.09
CA ILE A 376 -5.67 18.25 -9.90
C ILE A 376 -4.52 17.66 -10.69
N VAL A 377 -4.22 16.37 -10.47
CA VAL A 377 -3.16 15.61 -11.16
C VAL A 377 -3.71 14.54 -12.10
N TYR A 378 -5.00 14.24 -11.97
CA TYR A 378 -5.73 13.34 -12.85
C TYR A 378 -7.21 13.74 -12.87
N ASP A 379 -7.80 13.85 -14.04
CA ASP A 379 -9.23 14.12 -14.27
C ASP A 379 -9.67 13.32 -15.51
N LEU A 380 -10.37 12.21 -15.27
CA LEU A 380 -10.69 11.24 -16.33
C LEU A 380 -11.65 11.83 -17.39
N ASN A 381 -12.69 12.54 -16.93
CA ASN A 381 -13.76 13.03 -17.79
C ASN A 381 -13.88 14.56 -17.83
N GLY A 382 -12.88 15.29 -17.29
CA GLY A 382 -12.89 16.76 -17.30
C GLY A 382 -14.01 17.35 -16.43
N ILE A 383 -14.27 16.77 -15.25
CA ILE A 383 -15.36 17.22 -14.38
C ILE A 383 -15.05 18.51 -13.62
N ALA A 384 -13.80 18.93 -13.64
CA ALA A 384 -13.44 20.25 -13.12
C ALA A 384 -13.93 21.33 -14.08
N ASN A 385 -14.83 22.20 -13.63
CA ASN A 385 -15.21 23.36 -14.42
C ASN A 385 -14.01 24.29 -14.61
N PRO A 386 -13.48 24.45 -15.83
CA PRO A 386 -12.36 25.32 -16.04
C PRO A 386 -12.77 26.75 -15.69
N VAL A 387 -11.88 27.47 -15.02
CA VAL A 387 -11.92 28.94 -15.07
C VAL A 387 -11.85 29.29 -16.55
N VAL A 388 -12.74 30.17 -17.02
CA VAL A 388 -12.73 30.66 -18.40
C VAL A 388 -11.35 31.27 -18.68
N VAL A 389 -10.47 30.48 -19.22
CA VAL A 389 -9.22 30.99 -19.78
C VAL A 389 -9.63 31.59 -21.12
N THR A 390 -9.66 32.91 -21.19
CA THR A 390 -9.66 33.59 -22.48
C THR A 390 -8.49 33.02 -23.27
N GLN A 391 -8.83 32.33 -24.36
CA GLN A 391 -7.83 31.67 -25.20
C GLN A 391 -6.84 32.75 -25.68
N GLN A 392 -5.63 32.75 -25.15
CA GLN A 392 -4.53 33.33 -25.90
C GLN A 392 -4.18 32.36 -27.03
N PRO A 393 -4.15 32.83 -28.28
CA PRO A 393 -3.76 31.98 -29.40
C PRO A 393 -2.36 31.44 -29.12
N ARG A 394 -2.19 30.13 -29.28
CA ARG A 394 -0.87 29.52 -29.24
C ARG A 394 -0.04 30.11 -30.37
N SER A 395 1.01 30.86 -30.03
CA SER A 395 2.02 31.33 -30.99
C SER A 395 2.83 30.16 -31.52
#